data_c6adfe88ba7be989fa61c0e7ded51630
#
_entry.id   c6adfe88ba7be989fa61c0e7ded51630
#
_cell.length_a   1.000
_cell.length_b   1.000
_cell.length_c   1.000
_cell.angle_alpha   90.00
_cell.angle_beta   90.00
_cell.angle_gamma   90.00
#
_symmetry.space_group_name_H-M   'P 1'
#
loop_
_entity.id
_entity.type
_entity.pdbx_description
1 polymer ?
#
loop_
_entity_poly.entity_id
_entity_poly.type
_entity_poly.pdbx_seq_one_letter_code
_entity_poly.pdbx_strand_id
1 'polypeptide(L)'
;VRVVALGGGHGLAVTLAALRLLGVAPTAVVAVADDGGSSGRLRRDLGLLPPGDLRKAMLALADPAAEVRELFGYRFERGDLAGHNLGNLALAALTDLKGGFQEALEEASRWLRVQGRVLPATLVPVRLCGLVDGRQVEGQVAIATASGRVESVWLEPRAPAAVPAAVDAVRQADLVLLGPGSTFTSVVPNLLVPDLAAALTEAERLVYICNLEAQPGETSGFAPETHLAAILDHCPGLPVATVLCQRPQDAAAAARELRAFAELGAAVLHAEVAADDHPGRHDAARLA
;
A
#
# COMPACT_ATOMS: atom_id res chain seq x y z
N VAL A 1 -3.57 -8.85 -19.82
CA VAL A 1 -2.98 -7.62 -19.26
C VAL A 1 -2.38 -7.96 -17.90
N ARG A 2 -1.08 -7.72 -17.74
CA ARG A 2 -0.35 -7.91 -16.47
C ARG A 2 -0.44 -6.62 -15.68
N VAL A 3 -1.15 -6.68 -14.56
CA VAL A 3 -1.33 -5.52 -13.68
C VAL A 3 -0.54 -5.72 -12.39
N VAL A 4 0.22 -4.71 -12.01
CA VAL A 4 0.90 -4.65 -10.71
C VAL A 4 0.30 -3.50 -9.90
N ALA A 5 -0.07 -3.77 -8.64
CA ALA A 5 -0.55 -2.75 -7.72
C ALA A 5 0.41 -2.64 -6.52
N LEU A 6 0.91 -1.43 -6.25
CA LEU A 6 1.82 -1.15 -5.14
C LEU A 6 1.15 -0.29 -4.08
N GLY A 7 1.45 -0.58 -2.82
CA GLY A 7 0.94 0.21 -1.69
C GLY A 7 0.99 -0.56 -0.37
N GLY A 8 0.01 -0.30 0.48
CA GLY A 8 -0.18 -0.96 1.78
C GLY A 8 -1.58 -0.68 2.33
N GLY A 9 -1.88 -1.28 3.47
CA GLY A 9 -3.08 -0.98 4.23
C GLY A 9 -4.40 -1.33 3.53
N HIS A 10 -5.41 -0.55 3.86
CA HIS A 10 -6.77 -0.71 3.31
C HIS A 10 -6.88 -0.17 1.88
N GLY A 11 -6.11 0.86 1.54
CA GLY A 11 -6.15 1.46 0.20
C GLY A 11 -5.77 0.44 -0.89
N LEU A 12 -4.60 -0.20 -0.76
CA LEU A 12 -4.20 -1.26 -1.67
C LEU A 12 -5.23 -2.41 -1.72
N ALA A 13 -5.79 -2.81 -0.58
CA ALA A 13 -6.79 -3.87 -0.52
C ALA A 13 -8.05 -3.52 -1.35
N VAL A 14 -8.48 -2.26 -1.37
CA VAL A 14 -9.61 -1.80 -2.21
C VAL A 14 -9.26 -1.87 -3.70
N THR A 15 -8.07 -1.42 -4.09
CA THR A 15 -7.59 -1.55 -5.49
C THR A 15 -7.56 -3.02 -5.94
N LEU A 16 -7.05 -3.91 -5.09
CA LEU A 16 -7.01 -5.34 -5.40
C LEU A 16 -8.41 -5.96 -5.50
N ALA A 17 -9.34 -5.54 -4.64
CA ALA A 17 -10.74 -5.96 -4.73
C ALA A 17 -11.41 -5.47 -6.02
N ALA A 18 -11.14 -4.23 -6.45
CA ALA A 18 -11.61 -3.69 -7.72
C ALA A 18 -11.08 -4.51 -8.92
N LEU A 19 -9.77 -4.77 -8.95
CA LEU A 19 -9.16 -5.60 -10.01
C LEU A 19 -9.75 -7.01 -10.06
N ARG A 20 -10.03 -7.61 -8.89
CA ARG A 20 -10.70 -8.92 -8.83
C ARG A 20 -12.13 -8.86 -9.38
N LEU A 21 -12.89 -7.78 -9.13
CA LEU A 21 -14.23 -7.59 -9.73
C LEU A 21 -14.17 -7.49 -11.24
N LEU A 22 -13.09 -6.92 -11.79
CA LEU A 22 -12.83 -6.88 -13.23
C LEU A 22 -12.31 -8.22 -13.82
N GLY A 23 -12.18 -9.27 -12.99
CA GLY A 23 -11.63 -10.55 -13.43
C GLY A 23 -10.12 -10.52 -13.69
N VAL A 24 -9.41 -9.50 -13.19
CA VAL A 24 -7.95 -9.38 -13.31
C VAL A 24 -7.27 -10.09 -12.14
N ALA A 25 -6.24 -10.87 -12.44
CA ALA A 25 -5.36 -11.51 -11.45
C ALA A 25 -4.04 -10.69 -11.30
N PRO A 26 -3.99 -9.68 -10.43
CA PRO A 26 -2.85 -8.80 -10.33
C PRO A 26 -1.71 -9.40 -9.51
N THR A 27 -0.52 -8.78 -9.62
CA THR A 27 0.53 -8.90 -8.60
C THR A 27 0.44 -7.69 -7.67
N ALA A 28 0.23 -7.94 -6.38
CA ALA A 28 0.32 -6.92 -5.34
C ALA A 28 1.76 -6.87 -4.81
N VAL A 29 2.36 -5.69 -4.77
CA VAL A 29 3.64 -5.42 -4.09
C VAL A 29 3.34 -4.57 -2.86
N VAL A 30 3.67 -5.11 -1.69
CA VAL A 30 3.21 -4.59 -0.40
C VAL A 30 4.36 -4.08 0.44
N ALA A 31 4.26 -2.86 0.94
CA ALA A 31 5.20 -2.30 1.89
C ALA A 31 5.23 -3.11 3.21
N VAL A 32 6.42 -3.27 3.78
CA VAL A 32 6.67 -4.08 5.00
C VAL A 32 7.21 -3.23 6.16
N ALA A 33 6.79 -1.99 6.25
CA ALA A 33 7.23 -1.06 7.28
C ALA A 33 6.22 -0.89 8.45
N ASP A 34 5.06 -1.61 8.44
CA ASP A 34 4.02 -1.54 9.47
C ASP A 34 4.57 -1.98 10.85
N ASP A 35 4.40 -1.13 11.84
CA ASP A 35 4.77 -1.39 13.24
C ASP A 35 3.59 -1.26 14.21
N GLY A 36 2.38 -1.16 13.67
CA GLY A 36 1.15 -0.98 14.42
C GLY A 36 0.47 -2.28 14.87
N GLY A 37 -0.35 -2.17 15.89
CA GLY A 37 -1.29 -3.19 16.34
C GLY A 37 -0.70 -4.60 16.45
N SER A 38 -1.36 -5.58 15.83
CA SER A 38 -0.95 -6.99 15.80
C SER A 38 0.39 -7.21 15.09
N SER A 39 0.63 -6.53 13.95
CA SER A 39 1.88 -6.63 13.20
C SER A 39 3.08 -6.15 14.01
N GLY A 40 2.94 -4.98 14.66
CA GLY A 40 4.02 -4.43 15.48
C GLY A 40 4.37 -5.29 16.69
N ARG A 41 3.36 -5.94 17.32
CA ARG A 41 3.62 -6.89 18.42
C ARG A 41 4.40 -8.11 17.91
N LEU A 42 3.94 -8.76 16.84
CA LEU A 42 4.62 -9.92 16.27
C LEU A 42 6.05 -9.61 15.80
N ARG A 43 6.23 -8.42 15.23
CA ARG A 43 7.56 -7.93 14.85
C ARG A 43 8.50 -7.81 16.05
N ARG A 44 8.03 -7.22 17.16
CA ARG A 44 8.86 -7.06 18.38
C ARG A 44 9.14 -8.38 19.09
N ASP A 45 8.11 -9.23 19.18
CA ASP A 45 8.17 -10.43 20.01
C ASP A 45 8.86 -11.61 19.29
N LEU A 46 8.70 -11.68 17.95
CA LEU A 46 9.19 -12.81 17.15
C LEU A 46 10.21 -12.40 16.07
N GLY A 47 10.52 -11.10 15.92
CA GLY A 47 11.45 -10.62 14.88
C GLY A 47 10.96 -10.78 13.45
N LEU A 48 9.67 -11.00 13.25
CA LEU A 48 9.07 -11.26 11.94
C LEU A 48 8.83 -9.99 11.14
N LEU A 49 8.74 -10.14 9.82
CA LEU A 49 8.18 -9.09 8.97
C LEU A 49 6.70 -8.86 9.30
N PRO A 50 6.22 -7.60 9.23
CA PRO A 50 4.84 -7.28 9.60
C PRO A 50 3.85 -7.93 8.62
N PRO A 51 2.99 -8.86 9.06
CA PRO A 51 2.11 -9.61 8.16
C PRO A 51 0.83 -8.86 7.81
N GLY A 52 0.49 -7.77 8.51
CA GLY A 52 -0.83 -7.16 8.47
C GLY A 52 -1.30 -6.72 7.10
N ASP A 53 -0.47 -5.98 6.38
CA ASP A 53 -0.83 -5.44 5.06
C ASP A 53 -0.80 -6.53 3.98
N LEU A 54 0.15 -7.45 4.05
CA LEU A 54 0.21 -8.63 3.18
C LEU A 54 -1.05 -9.50 3.36
N ARG A 55 -1.48 -9.74 4.60
CA ARG A 55 -2.72 -10.43 4.90
C ARG A 55 -3.95 -9.73 4.33
N LYS A 56 -4.03 -8.39 4.44
CA LYS A 56 -5.13 -7.60 3.86
C LYS A 56 -5.16 -7.74 2.34
N ALA A 57 -3.99 -7.67 1.69
CA ALA A 57 -3.86 -7.88 0.25
C ALA A 57 -4.31 -9.30 -0.17
N MET A 58 -3.88 -10.33 0.56
CA MET A 58 -4.33 -11.71 0.32
C MET A 58 -5.85 -11.85 0.48
N LEU A 59 -6.45 -11.27 1.52
CA LEU A 59 -7.90 -11.31 1.75
C LEU A 59 -8.69 -10.59 0.65
N ALA A 60 -8.16 -9.50 0.10
CA ALA A 60 -8.78 -8.79 -1.02
C ALA A 60 -8.83 -9.64 -2.30
N LEU A 61 -7.80 -10.45 -2.52
CA LEU A 61 -7.67 -11.36 -3.67
C LEU A 61 -8.16 -12.79 -3.39
N ALA A 62 -8.56 -13.10 -2.15
CA ALA A 62 -9.03 -14.42 -1.76
C ALA A 62 -10.31 -14.81 -2.49
N ASP A 63 -10.44 -16.09 -2.80
CA ASP A 63 -11.70 -16.68 -3.23
C ASP A 63 -12.76 -16.48 -2.13
N PRO A 64 -13.92 -15.87 -2.42
CA PRO A 64 -14.99 -15.74 -1.43
C PRO A 64 -15.43 -17.06 -0.81
N ALA A 65 -15.28 -18.17 -1.52
CA ALA A 65 -15.63 -19.53 -1.05
C ALA A 65 -14.49 -20.22 -0.27
N ALA A 66 -13.34 -19.57 -0.04
CA ALA A 66 -12.28 -20.17 0.76
C ALA A 66 -12.68 -20.22 2.23
N GLU A 67 -12.81 -21.43 2.78
CA GLU A 67 -13.27 -21.68 4.16
C GLU A 67 -12.43 -20.95 5.21
N VAL A 68 -11.12 -20.80 4.96
CA VAL A 68 -10.19 -20.13 5.89
C VAL A 68 -10.26 -18.62 5.84
N ARG A 69 -11.01 -18.02 4.91
CA ARG A 69 -11.05 -16.57 4.69
C ARG A 69 -11.51 -15.80 5.93
N GLU A 70 -12.57 -16.29 6.59
CA GLU A 70 -13.08 -15.68 7.83
C GLU A 70 -12.06 -15.79 8.97
N LEU A 71 -11.39 -16.92 9.09
CA LEU A 71 -10.31 -17.10 10.08
C LEU A 71 -9.16 -16.13 9.87
N PHE A 72 -8.74 -15.90 8.63
CA PHE A 72 -7.69 -14.92 8.32
C PHE A 72 -8.14 -13.47 8.57
N GLY A 73 -9.43 -13.19 8.54
CA GLY A 73 -10.03 -11.91 8.90
C GLY A 73 -10.24 -11.71 10.41
N TYR A 74 -10.35 -12.80 11.18
CA TYR A 74 -10.76 -12.75 12.57
C TYR A 74 -9.78 -11.99 13.47
N ARG A 75 -10.33 -11.14 14.35
CA ARG A 75 -9.56 -10.40 15.35
C ARG A 75 -10.07 -10.75 16.75
N PHE A 76 -9.16 -11.11 17.63
CA PHE A 76 -9.45 -11.38 19.03
C PHE A 76 -9.82 -10.09 19.77
N GLU A 77 -10.91 -10.14 20.55
CA GLU A 77 -11.40 -8.97 21.30
C GLU A 77 -11.04 -9.02 22.78
N ARG A 78 -10.64 -10.18 23.31
CA ARG A 78 -10.41 -10.41 24.75
C ARG A 78 -9.30 -11.41 25.02
N GLY A 79 -8.87 -11.46 26.31
CA GLY A 79 -7.75 -12.26 26.77
C GLY A 79 -6.41 -11.73 26.28
N ASP A 80 -5.36 -12.51 26.44
CA ASP A 80 -3.99 -12.13 26.06
C ASP A 80 -3.81 -11.94 24.56
N LEU A 81 -4.69 -12.53 23.77
CA LEU A 81 -4.70 -12.37 22.31
C LEU A 81 -5.47 -11.13 21.84
N ALA A 82 -6.09 -10.35 22.76
CA ALA A 82 -6.87 -9.17 22.38
C ALA A 82 -6.11 -8.24 21.44
N GLY A 83 -6.76 -7.85 20.34
CA GLY A 83 -6.18 -7.02 19.28
C GLY A 83 -5.27 -7.78 18.29
N HIS A 84 -4.91 -9.04 18.55
CA HIS A 84 -4.28 -9.87 17.52
C HIS A 84 -5.28 -10.28 16.45
N ASN A 85 -4.77 -10.38 15.21
CA ASN A 85 -5.53 -10.98 14.12
C ASN A 85 -5.07 -12.43 13.92
N LEU A 86 -6.02 -13.38 13.79
CA LEU A 86 -5.70 -14.80 13.66
C LEU A 86 -4.86 -15.08 12.39
N GLY A 87 -5.16 -14.43 11.27
CA GLY A 87 -4.37 -14.60 10.05
C GLY A 87 -2.92 -14.09 10.21
N ASN A 88 -2.70 -13.05 11.04
CA ASN A 88 -1.33 -12.61 11.34
C ASN A 88 -0.58 -13.67 12.19
N LEU A 89 -1.27 -14.30 13.16
CA LEU A 89 -0.72 -15.40 13.96
C LEU A 89 -0.44 -16.63 13.09
N ALA A 90 -1.36 -16.94 12.17
CA ALA A 90 -1.18 -18.04 11.23
C ALA A 90 0.06 -17.82 10.32
N LEU A 91 0.25 -16.60 9.80
CA LEU A 91 1.44 -16.26 9.01
C LEU A 91 2.72 -16.35 9.83
N ALA A 92 2.69 -15.95 11.11
CA ALA A 92 3.82 -16.11 12.01
C ALA A 92 4.17 -17.61 12.18
N ALA A 93 3.19 -18.44 12.51
CA ALA A 93 3.38 -19.88 12.65
C ALA A 93 3.85 -20.54 11.34
N LEU A 94 3.28 -20.14 10.19
CA LEU A 94 3.73 -20.64 8.89
C LEU A 94 5.17 -20.25 8.57
N THR A 95 5.63 -19.07 8.99
CA THR A 95 7.02 -18.64 8.80
C THR A 95 7.98 -19.59 9.48
N ASP A 96 7.70 -19.99 10.71
CA ASP A 96 8.50 -20.97 11.44
C ASP A 96 8.43 -22.36 10.81
N LEU A 97 7.22 -22.81 10.47
CA LEU A 97 6.97 -24.15 9.93
C LEU A 97 7.55 -24.36 8.52
N LYS A 98 7.57 -23.30 7.70
CA LYS A 98 8.03 -23.37 6.31
C LYS A 98 9.47 -22.90 6.13
N GLY A 99 10.09 -22.36 7.19
CA GLY A 99 11.47 -21.91 7.17
C GLY A 99 11.69 -20.54 6.54
N GLY A 100 10.61 -19.80 6.21
CA GLY A 100 10.72 -18.47 5.65
C GLY A 100 9.38 -17.76 5.48
N PHE A 101 9.44 -16.42 5.45
CA PHE A 101 8.26 -15.59 5.34
C PHE A 101 7.61 -15.65 3.95
N GLN A 102 8.43 -15.79 2.90
CA GLN A 102 7.93 -15.93 1.53
C GLN A 102 7.16 -17.24 1.36
N GLU A 103 7.70 -18.34 1.85
CA GLU A 103 7.08 -19.66 1.83
C GLU A 103 5.77 -19.68 2.64
N ALA A 104 5.73 -18.93 3.74
CA ALA A 104 4.51 -18.73 4.53
C ALA A 104 3.43 -18.00 3.72
N LEU A 105 3.78 -16.95 2.98
CA LEU A 105 2.84 -16.22 2.12
C LEU A 105 2.32 -17.11 0.97
N GLU A 106 3.16 -17.93 0.37
CA GLU A 106 2.77 -18.87 -0.68
C GLU A 106 1.78 -19.92 -0.17
N GLU A 107 2.04 -20.47 1.02
CA GLU A 107 1.14 -21.44 1.66
C GLU A 107 -0.20 -20.80 2.00
N ALA A 108 -0.20 -19.64 2.66
CA ALA A 108 -1.41 -18.90 3.00
C ALA A 108 -2.21 -18.50 1.75
N SER A 109 -1.53 -18.12 0.67
CA SER A 109 -2.16 -17.80 -0.61
C SER A 109 -2.87 -19.02 -1.22
N ARG A 110 -2.31 -20.21 -1.07
CA ARG A 110 -2.97 -21.48 -1.48
C ARG A 110 -4.22 -21.75 -0.66
N TRP A 111 -4.15 -21.59 0.67
CA TRP A 111 -5.31 -21.78 1.55
C TRP A 111 -6.45 -20.81 1.24
N LEU A 112 -6.11 -19.57 0.94
CA LEU A 112 -7.06 -18.52 0.59
C LEU A 112 -7.49 -18.57 -0.89
N ARG A 113 -6.91 -19.44 -1.70
CA ARG A 113 -7.11 -19.48 -3.17
C ARG A 113 -6.99 -18.10 -3.78
N VAL A 114 -5.89 -17.41 -3.46
CA VAL A 114 -5.64 -16.03 -3.91
C VAL A 114 -5.62 -15.96 -5.42
N GLN A 115 -6.42 -15.07 -6.00
CA GLN A 115 -6.48 -14.81 -7.44
C GLN A 115 -5.45 -13.74 -7.81
N GLY A 116 -4.24 -14.16 -8.15
CA GLY A 116 -3.09 -13.29 -8.38
C GLY A 116 -1.91 -13.65 -7.50
N ARG A 117 -1.05 -12.68 -7.22
CA ARG A 117 0.14 -12.86 -6.39
C ARG A 117 0.24 -11.74 -5.35
N VAL A 118 0.74 -12.05 -4.17
CA VAL A 118 1.03 -11.07 -3.11
C VAL A 118 2.49 -11.21 -2.71
N LEU A 119 3.26 -10.16 -2.95
CA LEU A 119 4.71 -10.13 -2.72
C LEU A 119 5.05 -8.97 -1.77
N PRO A 120 5.95 -9.17 -0.80
CA PRO A 120 6.51 -8.07 -0.04
C PRO A 120 7.47 -7.26 -0.92
N ALA A 121 7.57 -5.96 -0.68
CA ALA A 121 8.54 -5.10 -1.37
C ALA A 121 9.99 -5.52 -1.09
N THR A 122 10.26 -5.97 0.14
CA THR A 122 11.54 -6.48 0.60
C THR A 122 11.33 -7.55 1.67
N LEU A 123 12.27 -8.48 1.81
CA LEU A 123 12.36 -9.42 2.93
C LEU A 123 13.32 -8.93 4.02
N VAL A 124 13.98 -7.81 3.82
CA VAL A 124 14.81 -7.18 4.84
C VAL A 124 13.92 -6.54 5.88
N PRO A 125 14.10 -6.79 7.18
CA PRO A 125 13.41 -6.07 8.23
C PRO A 125 13.76 -4.58 8.18
N VAL A 126 12.78 -3.73 7.87
CA VAL A 126 12.97 -2.29 7.73
C VAL A 126 12.17 -1.52 8.77
N ARG A 127 12.66 -0.35 9.17
CA ARG A 127 11.91 0.65 9.93
C ARG A 127 11.67 1.87 9.06
N LEU A 128 10.49 2.44 9.13
CA LEU A 128 10.20 3.73 8.53
C LEU A 128 10.64 4.83 9.48
N CYS A 129 11.45 5.75 8.99
CA CYS A 129 11.88 6.95 9.69
C CYS A 129 11.42 8.16 8.90
N GLY A 130 11.21 9.29 9.57
CA GLY A 130 10.78 10.52 8.92
C GLY A 130 11.33 11.75 9.59
N LEU A 131 11.33 12.86 8.87
CA LEU A 131 11.55 14.20 9.38
C LEU A 131 10.20 14.91 9.50
N VAL A 132 9.84 15.32 10.72
CA VAL A 132 8.57 15.99 11.02
C VAL A 132 8.89 17.28 11.77
N ASP A 133 8.58 18.43 11.15
CA ASP A 133 8.94 19.77 11.66
C ASP A 133 10.41 19.85 12.14
N GLY A 134 11.35 19.36 11.28
CA GLY A 134 12.77 19.34 11.56
C GLY A 134 13.23 18.32 12.63
N ARG A 135 12.34 17.44 13.11
CA ARG A 135 12.67 16.41 14.09
C ARG A 135 12.58 15.02 13.49
N GLN A 136 13.56 14.19 13.80
CA GLN A 136 13.51 12.78 13.40
C GLN A 136 12.47 12.02 14.23
N VAL A 137 11.62 11.27 13.54
CA VAL A 137 10.58 10.40 14.10
C VAL A 137 10.79 8.99 13.56
N GLU A 138 10.75 7.98 14.41
CA GLU A 138 10.90 6.58 14.03
C GLU A 138 9.59 5.82 14.22
N GLY A 139 9.23 5.04 13.24
CA GLY A 139 8.05 4.17 13.25
C GLY A 139 6.90 4.69 12.40
N GLN A 140 6.26 3.76 11.72
CA GLN A 140 5.13 4.02 10.82
C GLN A 140 3.95 4.66 11.58
N VAL A 141 3.60 4.13 12.75
CA VAL A 141 2.51 4.67 13.57
C VAL A 141 2.86 6.06 14.09
N ALA A 142 4.09 6.27 14.54
CA ALA A 142 4.52 7.56 15.06
C ALA A 142 4.48 8.65 13.98
N ILE A 143 4.89 8.33 12.74
CA ILE A 143 4.81 9.25 11.60
C ILE A 143 3.35 9.51 11.22
N ALA A 144 2.52 8.46 11.14
CA ALA A 144 1.10 8.58 10.79
C ALA A 144 0.28 9.40 11.79
N THR A 145 0.71 9.45 13.06
CA THR A 145 0.02 10.18 14.13
C THR A 145 0.74 11.47 14.55
N ALA A 146 1.79 11.84 13.84
CA ALA A 146 2.53 13.07 14.14
C ALA A 146 1.64 14.30 14.00
N SER A 147 1.82 15.28 14.90
CA SER A 147 1.05 16.54 14.86
C SER A 147 1.69 17.62 13.96
N GLY A 148 2.85 17.33 13.37
CA GLY A 148 3.61 18.24 12.52
C GLY A 148 3.56 17.88 11.04
N ARG A 149 4.23 18.69 10.21
CA ARG A 149 4.36 18.43 8.78
C ARG A 149 5.42 17.36 8.53
N VAL A 150 5.05 16.27 7.88
CA VAL A 150 6.03 15.30 7.38
C VAL A 150 6.76 15.91 6.17
N GLU A 151 8.06 16.08 6.30
CA GLU A 151 8.93 16.69 5.27
C GLU A 151 9.50 15.62 4.35
N SER A 152 9.98 14.52 4.93
CA SER A 152 10.53 13.38 4.19
C SER A 152 10.48 12.11 5.03
N VAL A 153 10.53 10.97 4.35
CA VAL A 153 10.64 9.66 4.99
C VAL A 153 11.71 8.80 4.34
N TRP A 154 12.24 7.84 5.08
CA TRP A 154 13.23 6.87 4.59
C TRP A 154 13.13 5.55 5.34
N LEU A 155 13.74 4.51 4.78
CA LEU A 155 13.85 3.21 5.43
C LEU A 155 15.20 3.07 6.16
N GLU A 156 15.19 2.35 7.26
CA GLU A 156 16.40 1.85 7.94
C GLU A 156 16.36 0.31 7.97
N PRO A 157 17.32 -0.37 7.28
CA PRO A 157 18.43 0.18 6.50
C PRO A 157 17.97 0.95 5.25
N ARG A 158 18.79 1.90 4.79
CA ARG A 158 18.45 2.85 3.69
C ARG A 158 18.29 2.23 2.31
N ALA A 159 18.90 1.12 2.04
CA ALA A 159 18.84 0.47 0.73
C ALA A 159 18.57 -1.04 0.90
N PRO A 160 17.35 -1.40 1.37
CA PRO A 160 17.01 -2.80 1.49
C PRO A 160 16.88 -3.45 0.10
N ALA A 161 17.38 -4.68 -0.03
CA ALA A 161 17.23 -5.45 -1.26
C ALA A 161 15.74 -5.73 -1.54
N ALA A 162 15.30 -5.51 -2.76
CA ALA A 162 13.94 -5.86 -3.18
C ALA A 162 13.74 -7.37 -3.29
N VAL A 163 12.51 -7.82 -3.19
CA VAL A 163 12.15 -9.18 -3.62
C VAL A 163 12.28 -9.27 -5.15
N PRO A 164 13.16 -10.14 -5.69
CA PRO A 164 13.38 -10.18 -7.14
C PRO A 164 12.12 -10.38 -7.96
N ALA A 165 11.21 -11.25 -7.50
CA ALA A 165 9.93 -11.48 -8.15
C ALA A 165 9.00 -10.24 -8.18
N ALA A 166 9.16 -9.29 -7.25
CA ALA A 166 8.43 -8.03 -7.26
C ALA A 166 9.02 -7.07 -8.32
N VAL A 167 10.33 -6.99 -8.43
CA VAL A 167 11.03 -6.22 -9.47
C VAL A 167 10.66 -6.74 -10.86
N ASP A 168 10.73 -8.05 -11.05
CA ASP A 168 10.37 -8.70 -12.33
C ASP A 168 8.90 -8.44 -12.69
N ALA A 169 7.99 -8.49 -11.71
CA ALA A 169 6.60 -8.22 -11.94
C ALA A 169 6.38 -6.77 -12.42
N VAL A 170 7.06 -5.79 -11.80
CA VAL A 170 6.98 -4.38 -12.22
C VAL A 170 7.53 -4.18 -13.63
N ARG A 171 8.70 -4.72 -13.95
CA ARG A 171 9.31 -4.61 -15.29
C ARG A 171 8.47 -5.23 -16.39
N GLN A 172 7.71 -6.27 -16.07
CA GLN A 172 6.85 -6.98 -17.02
C GLN A 172 5.41 -6.46 -17.05
N ALA A 173 5.07 -5.48 -16.22
CA ALA A 173 3.71 -4.97 -16.12
C ALA A 173 3.29 -4.20 -17.37
N ASP A 174 2.09 -4.48 -17.86
CA ASP A 174 1.42 -3.68 -18.88
C ASP A 174 0.77 -2.42 -18.25
N LEU A 175 0.48 -2.48 -16.93
CA LEU A 175 -0.07 -1.39 -16.13
C LEU A 175 0.42 -1.50 -14.67
N VAL A 176 0.92 -0.40 -14.15
CA VAL A 176 1.26 -0.25 -12.74
C VAL A 176 0.26 0.71 -12.08
N LEU A 177 -0.33 0.27 -10.97
CA LEU A 177 -1.19 1.08 -10.12
C LEU A 177 -0.46 1.41 -8.81
N LEU A 178 -0.35 2.68 -8.48
CA LEU A 178 0.25 3.15 -7.24
C LEU A 178 -0.84 3.68 -6.31
N GLY A 179 -0.98 3.10 -5.13
CA GLY A 179 -2.02 3.49 -4.17
C GLY A 179 -3.41 2.89 -4.49
N PRO A 180 -4.49 3.51 -3.90
CA PRO A 180 -4.41 4.57 -2.89
C PRO A 180 -3.81 4.09 -1.58
N GLY A 181 -3.64 5.01 -0.64
CA GLY A 181 -3.14 4.70 0.70
C GLY A 181 -2.36 5.87 1.28
N SER A 182 -2.04 5.76 2.55
CA SER A 182 -1.22 6.76 3.24
C SER A 182 0.04 7.07 2.46
N THR A 183 0.23 8.33 2.11
CA THR A 183 1.28 8.76 1.18
C THR A 183 2.66 8.36 1.68
N PHE A 184 3.01 8.77 2.91
CA PHE A 184 4.34 8.54 3.48
C PHE A 184 4.49 7.17 4.13
N THR A 185 3.40 6.55 4.58
CA THR A 185 3.48 5.33 5.39
C THR A 185 3.05 4.05 4.65
N SER A 186 2.44 4.17 3.46
CA SER A 186 2.02 3.01 2.66
C SER A 186 2.49 3.05 1.21
N VAL A 187 2.48 4.23 0.55
CA VAL A 187 2.87 4.36 -0.86
C VAL A 187 4.37 4.54 -1.00
N VAL A 188 4.92 5.61 -0.41
CA VAL A 188 6.35 5.97 -0.49
C VAL A 188 7.28 4.83 -0.03
N PRO A 189 6.98 4.03 1.03
CA PRO A 189 7.89 2.96 1.43
C PRO A 189 8.22 1.93 0.36
N ASN A 190 7.35 1.70 -0.63
CA ASN A 190 7.66 0.86 -1.78
C ASN A 190 8.70 1.52 -2.71
N LEU A 191 8.65 2.85 -2.83
CA LEU A 191 9.54 3.65 -3.67
C LEU A 191 10.93 3.84 -3.04
N LEU A 192 11.05 3.58 -1.73
CA LEU A 192 12.29 3.65 -0.98
C LEU A 192 13.13 2.36 -1.06
N VAL A 193 12.62 1.35 -1.77
CA VAL A 193 13.36 0.13 -2.10
C VAL A 193 14.04 0.33 -3.45
N PRO A 194 15.38 0.46 -3.54
CA PRO A 194 16.05 0.99 -4.73
C PRO A 194 15.76 0.23 -6.03
N ASP A 195 15.77 -1.11 -5.99
CA ASP A 195 15.52 -1.91 -7.20
C ASP A 195 14.07 -1.80 -7.68
N LEU A 196 13.11 -1.63 -6.75
CA LEU A 196 11.71 -1.36 -7.11
C LEU A 196 11.55 0.05 -7.68
N ALA A 197 12.18 1.06 -7.07
CA ALA A 197 12.16 2.42 -7.58
C ALA A 197 12.71 2.47 -9.01
N ALA A 198 13.87 1.83 -9.26
CA ALA A 198 14.45 1.74 -10.59
C ALA A 198 13.50 1.09 -11.61
N ALA A 199 12.89 -0.06 -11.25
CA ALA A 199 11.92 -0.71 -12.14
C ALA A 199 10.67 0.14 -12.39
N LEU A 200 10.22 0.91 -11.41
CA LEU A 200 9.06 1.80 -11.54
C LEU A 200 9.34 3.02 -12.43
N THR A 201 10.58 3.53 -12.44
CA THR A 201 10.96 4.62 -13.35
C THR A 201 11.02 4.18 -14.82
N GLU A 202 11.09 2.89 -15.08
CA GLU A 202 11.05 2.29 -16.41
C GLU A 202 9.62 1.87 -16.85
N ALA A 203 8.60 2.05 -15.99
CA ALA A 203 7.24 1.61 -16.28
C ALA A 203 6.61 2.40 -17.44
N GLU A 204 6.06 1.70 -18.45
CA GLU A 204 5.43 2.33 -19.62
C GLU A 204 4.10 3.01 -19.26
N ARG A 205 3.35 2.45 -18.31
CA ARG A 205 2.04 2.95 -17.85
C ARG A 205 1.95 2.87 -16.34
N LEU A 206 2.01 4.02 -15.71
CA LEU A 206 1.84 4.15 -14.27
C LEU A 206 0.68 5.11 -13.97
N VAL A 207 -0.28 4.62 -13.20
CA VAL A 207 -1.44 5.39 -12.73
C VAL A 207 -1.34 5.53 -11.21
N TYR A 208 -1.39 6.75 -10.72
CA TYR A 208 -1.54 7.01 -9.29
C TYR A 208 -3.03 7.16 -8.95
N ILE A 209 -3.49 6.42 -7.95
CA ILE A 209 -4.84 6.55 -7.40
C ILE A 209 -4.75 7.46 -6.18
N CYS A 210 -5.29 8.67 -6.33
CA CYS A 210 -5.15 9.71 -5.32
C CYS A 210 -6.00 9.41 -4.08
N ASN A 211 -5.52 9.86 -2.92
CA ASN A 211 -6.30 9.81 -1.68
C ASN A 211 -7.53 10.72 -1.80
N LEU A 212 -8.63 10.31 -1.18
CA LEU A 212 -9.89 11.06 -1.18
C LEU A 212 -9.85 12.26 -0.24
N GLU A 213 -9.09 12.14 0.84
CA GLU A 213 -8.97 13.13 1.90
C GLU A 213 -7.52 13.19 2.42
N ALA A 214 -7.12 14.35 2.90
CA ALA A 214 -5.92 14.49 3.69
C ALA A 214 -6.05 13.72 5.01
N GLN A 215 -5.02 13.00 5.40
CA GLN A 215 -5.02 12.21 6.64
C GLN A 215 -4.51 13.07 7.79
N PRO A 216 -5.30 13.20 8.89
CA PRO A 216 -4.86 13.89 10.10
C PRO A 216 -3.51 13.34 10.58
N GLY A 217 -2.57 14.23 10.88
CA GLY A 217 -1.19 13.91 11.21
C GLY A 217 -0.29 13.85 9.98
N GLU A 218 -0.42 12.83 9.16
CA GLU A 218 0.51 12.53 8.07
C GLU A 218 0.48 13.55 6.92
N THR A 219 -0.72 13.90 6.45
CA THR A 219 -0.91 14.78 5.26
C THR A 219 -1.91 15.90 5.52
N SER A 220 -1.98 16.39 6.76
CA SER A 220 -2.86 17.49 7.14
C SER A 220 -2.69 18.69 6.19
N GLY A 221 -3.79 19.14 5.60
CA GLY A 221 -3.80 20.27 4.68
C GLY A 221 -3.31 19.98 3.25
N PHE A 222 -3.02 18.74 2.91
CA PHE A 222 -2.68 18.38 1.53
C PHE A 222 -3.89 18.52 0.61
N ALA A 223 -3.67 19.18 -0.52
CA ALA A 223 -4.53 19.08 -1.69
C ALA A 223 -4.15 17.82 -2.50
N PRO A 224 -5.01 17.34 -3.41
CA PRO A 224 -4.75 16.13 -4.18
C PRO A 224 -3.39 16.12 -4.88
N GLU A 225 -2.99 17.21 -5.51
CA GLU A 225 -1.69 17.35 -6.19
C GLU A 225 -0.51 17.33 -5.23
N THR A 226 -0.69 17.74 -3.97
CA THR A 226 0.39 17.73 -2.97
C THR A 226 0.80 16.30 -2.62
N HIS A 227 -0.13 15.34 -2.65
CA HIS A 227 0.21 13.93 -2.48
C HIS A 227 1.12 13.43 -3.61
N LEU A 228 0.82 13.79 -4.87
CA LEU A 228 1.68 13.41 -6.00
C LEU A 228 3.04 14.09 -5.91
N ALA A 229 3.10 15.39 -5.58
CA ALA A 229 4.35 16.11 -5.40
C ALA A 229 5.24 15.42 -4.36
N ALA A 230 4.69 15.06 -3.20
CA ALA A 230 5.43 14.33 -2.16
C ALA A 230 5.94 12.96 -2.64
N ILE A 231 5.18 12.24 -3.47
CA ILE A 231 5.61 10.97 -4.09
C ILE A 231 6.79 11.21 -5.03
N LEU A 232 6.71 12.22 -5.90
CA LEU A 232 7.76 12.55 -6.87
C LEU A 232 9.04 13.06 -6.19
N ASP A 233 8.93 13.77 -5.05
CA ASP A 233 10.08 14.21 -4.25
C ASP A 233 10.87 13.00 -3.68
N HIS A 234 10.18 11.88 -3.38
CA HIS A 234 10.82 10.65 -2.86
C HIS A 234 11.30 9.70 -3.96
N CYS A 235 10.77 9.81 -5.17
CA CYS A 235 11.16 9.02 -6.33
C CYS A 235 11.20 9.89 -7.59
N PRO A 236 12.26 10.71 -7.74
CA PRO A 236 12.43 11.56 -8.93
C PRO A 236 12.46 10.72 -10.22
N GLY A 237 11.76 11.19 -11.24
CA GLY A 237 11.67 10.51 -12.53
C GLY A 237 10.61 9.40 -12.61
N LEU A 238 9.78 9.23 -11.58
CA LEU A 238 8.64 8.31 -11.64
C LEU A 238 7.65 8.77 -12.72
N PRO A 239 7.31 7.93 -13.74
CA PRO A 239 6.54 8.35 -14.91
C PRO A 239 5.02 8.31 -14.64
N VAL A 240 4.54 9.12 -13.69
CA VAL A 240 3.11 9.22 -13.38
C VAL A 240 2.41 10.02 -14.48
N ALA A 241 1.99 9.35 -15.54
CA ALA A 241 1.29 9.99 -16.64
C ALA A 241 -0.18 10.29 -16.36
N THR A 242 -0.81 9.54 -15.44
CA THR A 242 -2.24 9.65 -15.12
C THR A 242 -2.47 9.56 -13.63
N VAL A 243 -3.33 10.43 -13.12
CA VAL A 243 -3.84 10.39 -11.74
C VAL A 243 -5.34 10.17 -11.77
N LEU A 244 -5.83 9.18 -11.04
CA LEU A 244 -7.25 8.96 -10.81
C LEU A 244 -7.65 9.67 -9.52
N CYS A 245 -8.54 10.65 -9.63
CA CYS A 245 -9.07 11.42 -8.51
C CYS A 245 -10.58 11.27 -8.38
N GLN A 246 -11.10 11.47 -7.17
CA GLN A 246 -12.53 11.69 -6.95
C GLN A 246 -12.98 12.89 -7.77
N ARG A 247 -14.16 12.80 -8.36
CA ARG A 247 -14.74 13.92 -9.09
C ARG A 247 -14.97 15.11 -8.15
N PRO A 248 -14.45 16.30 -8.47
CA PRO A 248 -14.68 17.51 -7.70
C PRO A 248 -16.16 17.93 -7.72
N GLN A 249 -16.59 18.67 -6.70
CA GLN A 249 -17.96 19.11 -6.56
C GLN A 249 -18.37 20.18 -7.58
N ASP A 250 -17.41 20.95 -8.09
CA ASP A 250 -17.66 22.02 -9.05
C ASP A 250 -16.56 22.13 -10.12
N ALA A 251 -16.90 22.84 -11.21
CA ALA A 251 -15.99 23.04 -12.35
C ALA A 251 -14.74 23.86 -12.02
N ALA A 252 -14.79 24.75 -11.03
CA ALA A 252 -13.67 25.59 -10.65
C ALA A 252 -12.61 24.75 -9.90
N ALA A 253 -13.07 23.85 -9.02
CA ALA A 253 -12.21 22.88 -8.36
C ALA A 253 -11.57 21.92 -9.38
N ALA A 254 -12.35 21.38 -10.31
CA ALA A 254 -11.83 20.53 -11.39
C ALA A 254 -10.77 21.25 -12.23
N ALA A 255 -11.01 22.49 -12.63
CA ALA A 255 -10.06 23.27 -13.43
C ALA A 255 -8.77 23.61 -12.66
N ARG A 256 -8.87 23.78 -11.34
CA ARG A 256 -7.71 24.00 -10.46
C ARG A 256 -6.84 22.75 -10.37
N GLU A 257 -7.45 21.58 -10.10
CA GLU A 257 -6.76 20.30 -10.05
C GLU A 257 -6.09 19.95 -11.38
N LEU A 258 -6.80 20.12 -12.51
CA LEU A 258 -6.24 19.87 -13.84
C LEU A 258 -4.95 20.69 -14.09
N ARG A 259 -4.92 21.97 -13.70
CA ARG A 259 -3.72 22.79 -13.84
C ARG A 259 -2.60 22.35 -12.92
N ALA A 260 -2.91 22.09 -11.64
CA ALA A 260 -1.91 21.69 -10.65
C ALA A 260 -1.24 20.35 -10.99
N PHE A 261 -2.00 19.36 -11.45
CA PHE A 261 -1.42 18.10 -11.90
C PHE A 261 -0.67 18.22 -13.23
N ALA A 262 -1.11 19.10 -14.15
CA ALA A 262 -0.39 19.37 -15.39
C ALA A 262 1.00 19.98 -15.14
N GLU A 263 1.15 20.81 -14.10
CA GLU A 263 2.44 21.35 -13.66
C GLU A 263 3.38 20.24 -13.14
N LEU A 264 2.84 19.15 -12.63
CA LEU A 264 3.56 17.93 -12.23
C LEU A 264 3.74 16.94 -13.39
N GLY A 265 3.30 17.26 -14.61
CA GLY A 265 3.43 16.41 -15.78
C GLY A 265 2.38 15.29 -15.88
N ALA A 266 1.31 15.32 -15.09
CA ALA A 266 0.30 14.27 -15.04
C ALA A 266 -1.06 14.76 -15.59
N ALA A 267 -1.76 13.88 -16.32
CA ALA A 267 -3.16 14.07 -16.66
C ALA A 267 -4.07 13.56 -15.54
N VAL A 268 -5.22 14.20 -15.35
CA VAL A 268 -6.20 13.78 -14.32
C VAL A 268 -7.40 13.12 -14.96
N LEU A 269 -7.77 11.98 -14.40
CA LEU A 269 -9.05 11.31 -14.63
C LEU A 269 -9.94 11.50 -13.40
N HIS A 270 -11.04 12.24 -13.54
CA HIS A 270 -12.02 12.40 -12.48
C HIS A 270 -13.13 11.35 -12.60
N ALA A 271 -13.35 10.57 -11.54
CA ALA A 271 -14.42 9.58 -11.45
C ALA A 271 -15.05 9.57 -10.05
N GLU A 272 -16.26 9.04 -9.95
CA GLU A 272 -16.90 8.80 -8.66
C GLU A 272 -16.34 7.51 -8.06
N VAL A 273 -15.36 7.65 -7.18
CA VAL A 273 -14.64 6.50 -6.60
C VAL A 273 -14.81 6.36 -5.08
N ALA A 274 -15.47 7.35 -4.44
CA ALA A 274 -15.75 7.33 -3.00
C ALA A 274 -16.94 6.42 -2.67
N ALA A 275 -16.91 5.77 -1.51
CA ALA A 275 -18.05 5.02 -0.98
C ALA A 275 -19.15 5.97 -0.46
N ASP A 276 -20.41 5.58 -0.65
CA ASP A 276 -21.56 6.43 -0.24
C ASP A 276 -21.66 6.57 1.29
N ASP A 277 -21.36 5.50 2.01
CA ASP A 277 -21.42 5.44 3.48
C ASP A 277 -20.18 6.01 4.17
N HIS A 278 -19.05 6.11 3.44
CA HIS A 278 -17.78 6.62 3.94
C HIS A 278 -17.02 7.41 2.87
N PRO A 279 -17.33 8.72 2.69
CA PRO A 279 -16.73 9.53 1.62
C PRO A 279 -15.19 9.58 1.62
N GLY A 280 -14.55 9.38 2.78
CA GLY A 280 -13.09 9.26 2.91
C GLY A 280 -12.51 7.90 2.52
N ARG A 281 -13.33 6.96 2.00
CA ARG A 281 -12.90 5.63 1.57
C ARG A 281 -13.29 5.37 0.13
N HIS A 282 -12.38 4.76 -0.62
CA HIS A 282 -12.69 4.28 -1.96
C HIS A 282 -13.65 3.09 -1.91
N ASP A 283 -14.54 3.02 -2.88
CA ASP A 283 -15.41 1.88 -3.14
C ASP A 283 -14.83 1.01 -4.24
N ALA A 284 -14.72 -0.30 -3.99
CA ALA A 284 -14.09 -1.22 -4.94
C ALA A 284 -14.89 -1.38 -6.23
N ALA A 285 -16.22 -1.33 -6.18
CA ALA A 285 -17.05 -1.44 -7.39
C ALA A 285 -17.01 -0.17 -8.25
N ARG A 286 -16.85 1.00 -7.62
CA ARG A 286 -16.69 2.27 -8.32
C ARG A 286 -15.29 2.46 -8.89
N LEU A 287 -14.29 1.85 -8.24
CA LEU A 287 -12.91 1.88 -8.70
C LEU A 287 -12.68 0.87 -9.84
N ALA A 288 -13.52 -0.18 -9.94
CA ALA A 288 -13.52 -1.16 -11.02
C ALA A 288 -14.17 -0.60 -12.29
#